data_e906110c4ae24db64a843fc198f9f8c4
#
_entry.id   e906110c4ae24db64a843fc198f9f8c4
#
_cell.length_a   1.000
_cell.length_b   1.000
_cell.length_c   1.000
_cell.angle_alpha   90.00
_cell.angle_beta   90.00
_cell.angle_gamma   90.00
#
_symmetry.space_group_name_H-M   'P 1'
#
loop_
_entity.id
_entity.type
_entity.pdbx_description
1 polymer ?
#
loop_
_entity_poly.entity_id
_entity_poly.type
_entity_poly.pdbx_seq_one_letter_code
_entity_poly.pdbx_strand_id
1 'polypeptide(L)'
;MNEEERVIEAVPTDYEEAMQTATFDEAPIPVVEESLSPDLAALIEEADRFLASREVEESTLIDDTLQVSEEPSVELTPEEQAVLDQAIATQDSEIPVNSATLQLQESTSRFSGAVWYEAIRQKSIILAGLGGIGSYVAFLLARMQPARITMYDDDIVEAVNISGQLYSVTDVGNYKGNAIYQMMKNYGNFYNGNVNTQRFTGQSLGGPIMICGFDNMEARKVFYQSWKNWRNTTDDSSKCLFIDGRLAAEEFQVIAIQGDDERAMKLYEEEWLFSDAEAEETLCSYKQTTFMANMIGSVMVNIFVNFVANECDPVFPRDVPFLTTYDATTMYYKVEM
;
A
#
# COMPACT_ATOMS: atom_id res chain seq x y z
N MET A 1 58.11 10.24 -9.21
CA MET A 1 57.30 9.31 -8.44
C MET A 1 56.21 8.85 -9.37
N ASN A 2 56.23 7.56 -9.74
CA ASN A 2 55.48 6.99 -10.85
C ASN A 2 54.01 6.78 -10.45
N GLU A 3 53.09 7.29 -11.26
CA GLU A 3 51.70 6.88 -11.30
C GLU A 3 51.64 5.57 -12.10
N GLU A 4 51.28 4.45 -11.46
CA GLU A 4 50.95 3.21 -12.12
C GLU A 4 49.50 3.28 -12.61
N GLU A 5 49.33 3.44 -13.92
CA GLU A 5 48.07 3.17 -14.62
C GLU A 5 47.72 1.70 -14.50
N ARG A 6 46.66 1.37 -13.77
CA ARG A 6 46.03 0.05 -13.86
C ARG A 6 45.21 -0.07 -15.15
N VAL A 7 45.78 -0.76 -16.12
CA VAL A 7 45.09 -1.21 -17.32
C VAL A 7 44.07 -2.27 -16.88
N ILE A 8 42.78 -1.97 -17.02
CA ILE A 8 41.70 -2.95 -16.88
C ILE A 8 41.66 -3.71 -18.22
N GLU A 9 42.06 -4.97 -18.23
CA GLU A 9 41.91 -5.85 -19.39
C GLU A 9 40.42 -6.05 -19.72
N ALA A 10 40.05 -5.82 -20.97
CA ALA A 10 38.71 -6.05 -21.48
C ALA A 10 38.32 -7.53 -21.40
N VAL A 11 37.15 -7.82 -20.85
CA VAL A 11 36.55 -9.16 -20.83
C VAL A 11 36.21 -9.58 -22.27
N PRO A 12 36.49 -10.85 -22.68
CA PRO A 12 36.25 -11.32 -24.03
C PRO A 12 34.75 -11.32 -24.39
N THR A 13 34.44 -10.97 -25.64
CA THR A 13 33.11 -10.84 -26.25
C THR A 13 32.44 -12.19 -26.62
N ASP A 14 32.70 -13.26 -25.91
CA ASP A 14 32.14 -14.58 -26.25
C ASP A 14 30.77 -14.88 -25.65
N TYR A 15 30.14 -13.87 -25.01
CA TYR A 15 28.83 -14.05 -24.37
C TYR A 15 27.67 -14.02 -25.37
N GLU A 16 27.79 -13.31 -26.49
CA GLU A 16 26.73 -13.23 -27.51
C GLU A 16 26.64 -14.47 -28.38
N GLU A 17 27.75 -15.18 -28.64
CA GLU A 17 27.73 -16.46 -29.39
C GLU A 17 27.21 -17.65 -28.59
N ALA A 18 27.35 -17.63 -27.26
CA ALA A 18 26.84 -18.68 -26.38
C ALA A 18 25.31 -18.69 -26.24
N MET A 19 24.67 -17.54 -26.41
CA MET A 19 23.21 -17.42 -26.31
C MET A 19 22.46 -17.87 -27.58
N GLN A 20 23.12 -17.93 -28.74
CA GLN A 20 22.46 -18.31 -30.00
C GLN A 20 22.43 -19.80 -30.27
N THR A 21 23.10 -20.61 -29.46
CA THR A 21 23.23 -22.10 -29.68
C THR A 21 22.59 -22.94 -28.59
N ALA A 22 21.97 -22.33 -27.56
CA ALA A 22 21.22 -23.06 -26.55
C ALA A 22 19.82 -23.43 -27.06
N THR A 23 19.69 -24.54 -27.78
CA THR A 23 18.42 -25.23 -27.96
C THR A 23 18.08 -25.90 -26.63
N PHE A 24 17.11 -25.36 -25.91
CA PHE A 24 16.50 -26.05 -24.78
C PHE A 24 15.66 -27.21 -25.37
N ASP A 25 16.16 -28.42 -25.29
CA ASP A 25 15.35 -29.63 -25.42
C ASP A 25 14.41 -29.62 -24.18
N GLU A 26 13.15 -29.33 -24.41
CA GLU A 26 12.10 -29.53 -23.42
C GLU A 26 11.91 -31.04 -23.19
N ALA A 27 12.67 -31.58 -22.26
CA ALA A 27 12.33 -32.87 -21.69
C ALA A 27 11.01 -32.69 -20.92
N PRO A 28 9.97 -33.50 -21.16
CA PRO A 28 8.70 -33.39 -20.45
C PRO A 28 8.98 -33.58 -18.95
N ILE A 29 8.53 -32.58 -18.16
CA ILE A 29 8.54 -32.64 -16.69
C ILE A 29 7.75 -33.91 -16.34
N PRO A 30 8.32 -34.89 -15.61
CA PRO A 30 7.55 -36.04 -15.18
C PRO A 30 6.43 -35.56 -14.31
N VAL A 31 5.17 -35.76 -14.74
CA VAL A 31 3.98 -35.63 -13.91
C VAL A 31 4.08 -36.71 -12.85
N VAL A 32 4.55 -36.35 -11.65
CA VAL A 32 4.45 -37.21 -10.48
C VAL A 32 2.99 -37.14 -10.05
N GLU A 33 2.22 -38.16 -10.43
CA GLU A 33 0.94 -38.42 -9.78
C GLU A 33 1.25 -38.86 -8.35
N GLU A 34 1.43 -37.89 -7.45
CA GLU A 34 1.38 -38.15 -6.02
C GLU A 34 -0.07 -38.48 -5.69
N SER A 35 -0.35 -39.77 -5.50
CA SER A 35 -1.60 -40.20 -4.93
C SER A 35 -1.71 -39.60 -3.53
N LEU A 36 -2.72 -38.76 -3.33
CA LEU A 36 -3.07 -38.18 -2.01
C LEU A 36 -3.10 -39.30 -0.97
N SER A 37 -2.50 -39.04 0.20
CA SER A 37 -2.60 -40.01 1.30
C SER A 37 -4.08 -40.27 1.62
N PRO A 38 -4.45 -41.49 2.03
CA PRO A 38 -5.85 -41.82 2.35
C PRO A 38 -6.47 -40.85 3.37
N ASP A 39 -5.67 -40.35 4.31
CA ASP A 39 -6.12 -39.39 5.33
C ASP A 39 -6.41 -38.00 4.75
N LEU A 40 -5.63 -37.56 3.76
CA LEU A 40 -5.86 -36.27 3.09
C LEU A 40 -7.08 -36.35 2.15
N ALA A 41 -7.27 -37.48 1.46
CA ALA A 41 -8.45 -37.70 0.63
C ALA A 41 -9.74 -37.69 1.46
N ALA A 42 -9.73 -38.30 2.65
CA ALA A 42 -10.86 -38.29 3.58
C ALA A 42 -11.19 -36.91 4.10
N LEU A 43 -10.17 -36.08 4.40
CA LEU A 43 -10.35 -34.67 4.84
C LEU A 43 -10.96 -33.79 3.73
N ILE A 44 -10.56 -34.01 2.48
CA ILE A 44 -11.15 -33.29 1.33
C ILE A 44 -12.62 -33.68 1.15
N GLU A 45 -12.95 -34.98 1.20
CA GLU A 45 -14.36 -35.43 1.12
C GLU A 45 -15.22 -34.91 2.27
N GLU A 46 -14.67 -34.73 3.46
CA GLU A 46 -15.40 -34.17 4.62
C GLU A 46 -15.62 -32.68 4.44
N ALA A 47 -14.64 -31.94 3.93
CA ALA A 47 -14.74 -30.51 3.59
C ALA A 47 -15.78 -30.26 2.47
N ASP A 48 -15.78 -31.07 1.42
CA ASP A 48 -16.75 -30.96 0.34
C ASP A 48 -18.19 -31.25 0.80
N ARG A 49 -18.38 -32.25 1.69
CA ARG A 49 -19.68 -32.50 2.31
C ARG A 49 -20.17 -31.37 3.20
N PHE A 50 -19.27 -30.72 3.92
CA PHE A 50 -19.58 -29.56 4.75
C PHE A 50 -19.99 -28.36 3.91
N LEU A 51 -19.28 -28.08 2.82
CA LEU A 51 -19.60 -26.98 1.88
C LEU A 51 -20.95 -27.24 1.16
N ALA A 52 -21.18 -28.46 0.68
CA ALA A 52 -22.44 -28.82 0.05
C ALA A 52 -23.64 -28.71 1.00
N SER A 53 -23.45 -28.97 2.31
CA SER A 53 -24.54 -28.81 3.29
C SER A 53 -24.91 -27.34 3.52
N ARG A 54 -23.97 -26.41 3.40
CA ARG A 54 -24.23 -24.97 3.51
C ARG A 54 -24.91 -24.38 2.29
N GLU A 55 -24.57 -24.83 1.07
CA GLU A 55 -25.27 -24.40 -0.15
C GLU A 55 -26.76 -24.78 -0.19
N VAL A 56 -27.14 -25.89 0.48
CA VAL A 56 -28.53 -26.29 0.59
C VAL A 56 -29.32 -25.44 1.61
N GLU A 57 -28.67 -24.93 2.66
CA GLU A 57 -29.29 -24.01 3.62
C GLU A 57 -29.49 -22.60 3.05
N GLU A 58 -28.60 -22.11 2.19
CA GLU A 58 -28.75 -20.80 1.54
C GLU A 58 -29.79 -20.79 0.40
N SER A 59 -30.00 -21.91 -0.28
CA SER A 59 -30.96 -21.99 -1.40
C SER A 59 -32.43 -22.09 -0.99
N THR A 60 -32.73 -22.29 0.28
CA THR A 60 -34.12 -22.40 0.81
C THR A 60 -34.65 -21.10 1.42
N LEU A 61 -33.88 -19.99 1.38
CA LEU A 61 -34.26 -18.71 2.01
C LEU A 61 -34.64 -17.58 1.03
N ILE A 62 -34.87 -17.89 -0.26
CA ILE A 62 -35.38 -16.91 -1.21
C ILE A 62 -36.72 -17.40 -1.76
N ASP A 63 -37.82 -17.14 -1.06
CA ASP A 63 -39.14 -16.99 -1.68
C ASP A 63 -39.97 -15.91 -0.99
N ASP A 64 -40.44 -15.05 -1.83
CA ASP A 64 -41.27 -13.86 -1.78
C ASP A 64 -42.21 -13.62 -0.59
N THR A 65 -42.32 -12.34 -0.34
CA THR A 65 -43.38 -11.51 0.25
C THR A 65 -42.96 -10.78 1.52
N LEU A 66 -42.37 -9.60 1.33
CA LEU A 66 -42.28 -8.56 2.34
C LEU A 66 -43.71 -8.00 2.64
N GLN A 67 -44.36 -8.55 3.62
CA GLN A 67 -45.33 -7.81 4.42
C GLN A 67 -44.62 -7.36 5.69
N VAL A 68 -44.49 -6.05 5.83
CA VAL A 68 -44.02 -5.40 7.06
C VAL A 68 -45.10 -5.67 8.12
N SER A 69 -44.87 -6.66 8.97
CA SER A 69 -45.57 -6.82 10.23
C SER A 69 -44.67 -6.25 11.33
N GLU A 70 -45.25 -5.34 12.11
CA GLU A 70 -44.64 -4.78 13.34
C GLU A 70 -44.13 -5.96 14.19
N GLU A 71 -42.81 -5.93 14.49
CA GLU A 71 -42.22 -6.91 15.42
C GLU A 71 -42.89 -6.75 16.79
N PRO A 72 -43.30 -7.85 17.43
CA PRO A 72 -43.80 -7.79 18.79
C PRO A 72 -42.59 -7.37 19.68
N SER A 73 -42.76 -6.27 20.42
CA SER A 73 -41.85 -5.87 21.49
C SER A 73 -41.75 -7.06 22.48
N VAL A 74 -40.59 -7.71 22.49
CA VAL A 74 -40.30 -8.77 23.46
C VAL A 74 -40.11 -8.07 24.81
N GLU A 75 -41.14 -8.08 25.65
CA GLU A 75 -40.96 -7.66 27.06
C GLU A 75 -40.10 -8.73 27.76
N LEU A 76 -38.89 -8.38 28.10
CA LEU A 76 -37.99 -9.21 28.90
C LEU A 76 -38.58 -9.47 30.28
N THR A 77 -38.49 -10.69 30.76
CA THR A 77 -38.87 -10.99 32.14
C THR A 77 -37.94 -10.24 33.12
N PRO A 78 -38.43 -9.99 34.35
CA PRO A 78 -37.57 -9.30 35.36
C PRO A 78 -36.23 -9.98 35.62
N GLU A 79 -36.15 -11.31 35.42
CA GLU A 79 -34.92 -12.09 35.58
C GLU A 79 -33.97 -11.86 34.39
N GLU A 80 -34.50 -11.82 33.17
CA GLU A 80 -33.72 -11.51 31.95
C GLU A 80 -33.25 -10.07 31.95
N GLN A 81 -34.08 -9.12 32.42
CA GLN A 81 -33.69 -7.73 32.58
C GLN A 81 -32.57 -7.56 33.63
N ALA A 82 -32.64 -8.29 34.76
CA ALA A 82 -31.59 -8.27 35.78
C ALA A 82 -30.26 -8.84 35.26
N VAL A 83 -30.30 -9.88 34.41
CA VAL A 83 -29.10 -10.45 33.76
C VAL A 83 -28.52 -9.46 32.75
N LEU A 84 -29.35 -8.76 31.99
CA LEU A 84 -28.93 -7.73 31.03
C LEU A 84 -28.33 -6.53 31.77
N ASP A 85 -28.98 -6.05 32.83
CA ASP A 85 -28.48 -4.96 33.66
C ASP A 85 -27.18 -5.31 34.37
N GLN A 86 -27.01 -6.57 34.77
CA GLN A 86 -25.74 -7.06 35.33
C GLN A 86 -24.65 -7.21 34.27
N ALA A 87 -24.98 -7.58 33.05
CA ALA A 87 -24.05 -7.63 31.91
C ALA A 87 -23.61 -6.21 31.49
N ILE A 88 -24.52 -5.25 31.48
CA ILE A 88 -24.23 -3.84 31.20
C ILE A 88 -23.36 -3.24 32.33
N ALA A 89 -23.70 -3.51 33.61
CA ALA A 89 -22.92 -3.04 34.74
C ALA A 89 -21.51 -3.65 34.81
N THR A 90 -21.31 -4.87 34.27
CA THR A 90 -19.99 -5.49 34.14
C THR A 90 -19.22 -4.97 32.92
N GLN A 91 -19.88 -4.42 31.89
CA GLN A 91 -19.21 -3.71 30.80
C GLN A 91 -18.73 -2.31 31.19
N ASP A 92 -19.39 -1.63 32.14
CA ASP A 92 -18.96 -0.33 32.68
C ASP A 92 -17.87 -0.45 33.79
N SER A 93 -17.57 -1.67 34.29
CA SER A 93 -16.47 -1.89 35.21
C SER A 93 -15.17 -2.09 34.44
N GLU A 94 -14.46 -0.96 34.20
CA GLU A 94 -13.02 -0.91 33.94
C GLU A 94 -12.53 -1.89 32.87
N ILE A 95 -12.82 -1.60 31.59
CA ILE A 95 -11.79 -1.90 30.57
C ILE A 95 -10.54 -1.19 31.11
N PRO A 96 -9.47 -1.91 31.46
CA PRO A 96 -8.27 -1.24 31.89
C PRO A 96 -7.72 -0.48 30.69
N VAL A 97 -8.12 0.80 30.57
CA VAL A 97 -7.60 1.77 29.60
C VAL A 97 -6.06 1.78 29.63
N ASN A 98 -5.51 1.22 30.70
CA ASN A 98 -4.10 1.21 30.99
C ASN A 98 -3.29 0.17 30.19
N SER A 99 -3.81 -0.98 29.82
CA SER A 99 -2.99 -1.99 29.12
C SER A 99 -2.92 -1.77 27.62
N ALA A 100 -4.01 -1.39 26.97
CA ALA A 100 -4.02 -1.13 25.51
C ALA A 100 -3.29 0.16 25.19
N THR A 101 -3.45 1.22 25.99
CA THR A 101 -2.74 2.50 25.82
C THR A 101 -1.25 2.36 26.09
N LEU A 102 -0.87 1.59 27.14
CA LEU A 102 0.53 1.26 27.42
C LEU A 102 1.16 0.41 26.32
N GLN A 103 0.44 -0.61 25.82
CA GLN A 103 0.92 -1.43 24.68
C GLN A 103 1.08 -0.63 23.39
N LEU A 104 0.23 0.37 23.14
CA LEU A 104 0.37 1.30 22.01
C LEU A 104 1.61 2.20 22.16
N GLN A 105 1.86 2.74 23.34
CA GLN A 105 3.06 3.53 23.64
C GLN A 105 4.32 2.67 23.53
N GLU A 106 4.28 1.42 23.97
CA GLU A 106 5.39 0.48 23.80
C GLU A 106 5.64 0.09 22.35
N SER A 107 4.60 -0.07 21.53
CA SER A 107 4.73 -0.46 20.12
C SER A 107 5.49 0.56 19.27
N THR A 108 5.47 1.84 19.66
CA THR A 108 6.16 2.94 18.96
C THR A 108 7.40 3.43 19.71
N SER A 109 7.76 2.80 20.83
CA SER A 109 8.88 3.23 21.70
C SER A 109 10.24 3.31 21.01
N ARG A 110 10.44 2.51 19.93
CA ARG A 110 11.72 2.45 19.20
C ARG A 110 12.08 3.76 18.48
N PHE A 111 11.10 4.56 18.11
CA PHE A 111 11.29 5.85 17.44
C PHE A 111 10.58 7.03 18.13
N SER A 112 10.00 6.80 19.30
CA SER A 112 9.34 7.84 20.09
C SER A 112 10.27 8.97 20.56
N GLY A 113 11.59 8.70 20.61
CA GLY A 113 12.59 9.72 20.86
C GLY A 113 12.95 10.64 19.68
N ALA A 114 12.46 10.31 18.48
CA ALA A 114 12.70 11.15 17.30
C ALA A 114 11.70 12.30 17.25
N VAL A 115 12.21 13.54 17.16
CA VAL A 115 11.37 14.76 17.15
C VAL A 115 10.33 14.73 16.04
N TRP A 116 10.68 14.23 14.85
CA TRP A 116 9.79 14.12 13.70
C TRP A 116 8.62 13.15 13.90
N TYR A 117 8.72 12.21 14.85
CA TYR A 117 7.67 11.23 15.06
C TYR A 117 6.38 11.87 15.56
N GLU A 118 6.45 12.75 16.55
CA GLU A 118 5.27 13.47 17.03
C GLU A 118 4.68 14.40 15.97
N ALA A 119 5.52 14.96 15.08
CA ALA A 119 5.05 15.74 13.95
C ALA A 119 4.30 14.88 12.92
N ILE A 120 4.77 13.65 12.63
CA ILE A 120 4.06 12.70 11.75
C ILE A 120 2.65 12.42 12.29
N ARG A 121 2.49 12.26 13.59
CA ARG A 121 1.19 12.01 14.24
C ARG A 121 0.16 13.13 14.04
N GLN A 122 0.60 14.30 13.59
CA GLN A 122 -0.28 15.43 13.24
C GLN A 122 -0.62 15.47 11.74
N LYS A 123 -0.01 14.63 10.91
CA LYS A 123 -0.18 14.69 9.45
C LYS A 123 -1.40 13.91 8.97
N SER A 124 -2.12 14.53 8.02
CA SER A 124 -3.14 13.87 7.22
C SER A 124 -2.60 13.62 5.82
N ILE A 125 -2.71 12.38 5.36
CA ILE A 125 -2.14 11.89 4.11
C ILE A 125 -3.26 11.39 3.21
N ILE A 126 -3.19 11.69 1.92
CA ILE A 126 -4.01 11.06 0.89
C ILE A 126 -3.12 10.13 0.09
N LEU A 127 -3.46 8.85 0.06
CA LEU A 127 -2.77 7.80 -0.69
C LEU A 127 -3.72 7.25 -1.75
N ALA A 128 -3.30 7.27 -3.01
CA ALA A 128 -4.12 6.75 -4.09
C ALA A 128 -3.34 5.78 -4.98
N GLY A 129 -4.04 4.70 -5.41
CA GLY A 129 -3.44 3.52 -6.03
C GLY A 129 -2.84 2.60 -4.97
N LEU A 130 -3.59 1.55 -4.59
CA LEU A 130 -3.19 0.59 -3.55
C LEU A 130 -2.63 -0.72 -4.15
N GLY A 131 -2.09 -0.66 -5.35
CA GLY A 131 -1.39 -1.77 -5.99
C GLY A 131 -0.05 -2.10 -5.32
N GLY A 132 0.96 -2.45 -6.14
CA GLY A 132 2.30 -2.80 -5.64
C GLY A 132 2.89 -1.75 -4.71
N ILE A 133 3.00 -0.52 -5.18
CA ILE A 133 3.60 0.58 -4.41
C ILE A 133 2.74 0.95 -3.21
N GLY A 134 1.46 1.28 -3.45
CA GLY A 134 0.60 1.87 -2.42
C GLY A 134 0.27 0.91 -1.29
N SER A 135 0.23 -0.41 -1.52
CA SER A 135 0.00 -1.39 -0.46
C SER A 135 1.13 -1.39 0.58
N TYR A 136 2.39 -1.31 0.15
CA TYR A 136 3.54 -1.19 1.06
C TYR A 136 3.63 0.18 1.72
N VAL A 137 3.36 1.27 0.99
CA VAL A 137 3.30 2.62 1.57
C VAL A 137 2.25 2.68 2.69
N ALA A 138 1.04 2.15 2.46
CA ALA A 138 -0.02 2.11 3.47
C ALA A 138 0.41 1.35 4.73
N PHE A 139 1.05 0.19 4.55
CA PHE A 139 1.58 -0.62 5.66
C PHE A 139 2.61 0.14 6.50
N LEU A 140 3.60 0.76 5.85
CA LEU A 140 4.66 1.49 6.52
C LEU A 140 4.11 2.72 7.26
N LEU A 141 3.23 3.50 6.61
CA LEU A 141 2.60 4.67 7.22
C LEU A 141 1.72 4.30 8.42
N ALA A 142 0.95 3.19 8.33
CA ALA A 142 0.13 2.74 9.45
C ALA A 142 0.95 2.45 10.71
N ARG A 143 2.17 1.93 10.55
CA ARG A 143 3.08 1.68 11.68
C ARG A 143 3.66 2.96 12.28
N MET A 144 3.63 4.07 11.55
CA MET A 144 4.09 5.39 12.00
C MET A 144 2.98 6.22 12.65
N GLN A 145 1.72 5.76 12.59
CA GLN A 145 0.57 6.36 13.28
C GLN A 145 0.30 7.84 12.92
N PRO A 146 0.21 8.25 11.63
CA PRO A 146 -0.18 9.61 11.29
C PRO A 146 -1.61 9.90 11.77
N ALA A 147 -1.99 11.18 11.80
CA ALA A 147 -3.33 11.59 12.27
C ALA A 147 -4.45 10.95 11.43
N ARG A 148 -4.25 10.83 10.10
CA ARG A 148 -5.22 10.21 9.18
C ARG A 148 -4.55 9.76 7.90
N ILE A 149 -5.03 8.65 7.34
CA ILE A 149 -4.72 8.21 5.98
C ILE A 149 -6.05 8.04 5.23
N THR A 150 -6.26 8.85 4.18
CA THR A 150 -7.39 8.69 3.26
C THR A 150 -6.90 7.95 2.02
N MET A 151 -7.52 6.82 1.71
CA MET A 151 -7.08 5.92 0.65
C MET A 151 -8.11 5.85 -0.47
N TYR A 152 -7.62 5.77 -1.72
CA TYR A 152 -8.45 5.64 -2.93
C TYR A 152 -7.93 4.50 -3.80
N ASP A 153 -8.79 3.55 -4.08
CA ASP A 153 -8.58 2.47 -5.06
C ASP A 153 -9.91 1.80 -5.35
N ASP A 154 -10.29 1.64 -6.61
CA ASP A 154 -11.57 1.04 -7.03
C ASP A 154 -11.45 -0.45 -7.39
N ASP A 155 -10.24 -1.01 -7.37
CA ASP A 155 -9.98 -2.39 -7.71
C ASP A 155 -10.32 -3.36 -6.58
N ILE A 156 -10.56 -4.60 -6.98
CA ILE A 156 -10.59 -5.77 -6.09
C ILE A 156 -9.24 -6.50 -6.13
N VAL A 157 -8.94 -7.23 -5.07
CA VAL A 157 -7.76 -8.09 -5.00
C VAL A 157 -7.98 -9.32 -5.86
N GLU A 158 -7.08 -9.55 -6.81
CA GLU A 158 -7.03 -10.74 -7.65
C GLU A 158 -5.90 -11.67 -7.23
N ALA A 159 -5.99 -12.95 -7.55
CA ALA A 159 -4.95 -13.93 -7.20
C ALA A 159 -3.56 -13.54 -7.74
N VAL A 160 -3.50 -12.94 -8.94
CA VAL A 160 -2.25 -12.44 -9.55
C VAL A 160 -1.61 -11.30 -8.75
N ASN A 161 -2.36 -10.59 -7.93
CA ASN A 161 -1.85 -9.47 -7.15
C ASN A 161 -0.95 -9.93 -5.98
N ILE A 162 -1.14 -11.15 -5.48
CA ILE A 162 -0.48 -11.66 -4.27
C ILE A 162 1.05 -11.71 -4.43
N SER A 163 1.54 -11.97 -5.64
CA SER A 163 2.98 -12.09 -5.89
C SER A 163 3.75 -10.78 -5.83
N GLY A 164 3.10 -9.64 -6.10
CA GLY A 164 3.76 -8.33 -6.20
C GLY A 164 3.22 -7.25 -5.24
N GLN A 165 2.04 -7.46 -4.68
CA GLN A 165 1.35 -6.52 -3.81
C GLN A 165 1.19 -7.09 -2.39
N LEU A 166 1.00 -6.25 -1.41
CA LEU A 166 0.92 -6.68 0.00
C LEU A 166 -0.51 -7.14 0.36
N TYR A 167 -0.94 -8.20 -0.31
CA TYR A 167 -2.21 -8.87 -0.05
C TYR A 167 -2.01 -10.34 0.31
N SER A 168 -2.92 -10.89 1.10
CA SER A 168 -2.96 -12.31 1.44
C SER A 168 -3.92 -13.07 0.52
N VAL A 169 -3.83 -14.39 0.54
CA VAL A 169 -4.77 -15.26 -0.21
C VAL A 169 -6.22 -15.03 0.23
N THR A 170 -6.45 -14.73 1.51
CA THR A 170 -7.77 -14.45 2.06
C THR A 170 -8.36 -13.10 1.67
N ASP A 171 -7.56 -12.23 1.04
CA ASP A 171 -8.02 -10.92 0.57
C ASP A 171 -8.61 -10.99 -0.86
N VAL A 172 -8.42 -12.10 -1.58
CA VAL A 172 -8.91 -12.25 -2.96
C VAL A 172 -10.43 -12.08 -3.00
N GLY A 173 -10.90 -11.23 -3.91
CA GLY A 173 -12.30 -10.84 -4.05
C GLY A 173 -12.74 -9.64 -3.21
N ASN A 174 -11.95 -9.19 -2.26
CA ASN A 174 -12.22 -7.97 -1.49
C ASN A 174 -11.72 -6.72 -2.23
N TYR A 175 -12.35 -5.57 -2.00
CA TYR A 175 -11.79 -4.29 -2.45
C TYR A 175 -10.41 -4.08 -1.83
N LYS A 176 -9.43 -3.64 -2.65
CA LYS A 176 -8.05 -3.37 -2.21
C LYS A 176 -8.00 -2.45 -1.00
N GLY A 177 -8.78 -1.36 -1.02
CA GLY A 177 -8.85 -0.43 0.10
C GLY A 177 -9.30 -1.06 1.42
N ASN A 178 -10.29 -1.97 1.38
CA ASN A 178 -10.78 -2.66 2.57
C ASN A 178 -9.75 -3.65 3.11
N ALA A 179 -9.09 -4.43 2.24
CA ALA A 179 -8.04 -5.37 2.61
C ALA A 179 -6.85 -4.65 3.27
N ILE A 180 -6.39 -3.56 2.64
CA ILE A 180 -5.31 -2.72 3.22
C ILE A 180 -5.72 -2.13 4.57
N TYR A 181 -6.94 -1.62 4.71
CA TYR A 181 -7.37 -1.07 5.99
C TYR A 181 -7.42 -2.13 7.10
N GLN A 182 -7.84 -3.36 6.76
CA GLN A 182 -7.78 -4.47 7.71
C GLN A 182 -6.34 -4.82 8.10
N MET A 183 -5.43 -4.84 7.14
CA MET A 183 -4.00 -5.03 7.38
C MET A 183 -3.41 -3.92 8.28
N MET A 184 -3.75 -2.65 8.03
CA MET A 184 -3.32 -1.52 8.84
C MET A 184 -3.76 -1.65 10.31
N LYS A 185 -4.98 -2.16 10.55
CA LYS A 185 -5.46 -2.45 11.90
C LYS A 185 -4.68 -3.60 12.53
N ASN A 186 -4.50 -4.70 11.81
CA ASN A 186 -3.90 -5.92 12.35
C ASN A 186 -2.40 -5.75 12.66
N TYR A 187 -1.65 -5.06 11.81
CA TYR A 187 -0.21 -4.93 11.94
C TYR A 187 0.25 -3.59 12.50
N GLY A 188 -0.51 -2.54 12.29
CA GLY A 188 -0.19 -1.18 12.72
C GLY A 188 -0.98 -0.71 13.92
N ASN A 189 -2.04 -1.42 14.32
CA ASN A 189 -3.04 -0.93 15.27
C ASN A 189 -3.56 0.47 14.88
N PHE A 190 -3.71 0.69 13.56
CA PHE A 190 -4.08 1.99 12.99
C PHE A 190 -5.54 2.00 12.57
N TYR A 191 -6.34 2.85 13.21
CA TYR A 191 -7.80 2.94 13.02
C TYR A 191 -8.25 4.22 12.33
N ASN A 192 -7.36 5.18 12.11
CA ASN A 192 -7.69 6.48 11.49
C ASN A 192 -7.59 6.44 9.96
N GLY A 193 -7.88 5.28 9.35
CA GLY A 193 -7.97 5.11 7.91
C GLY A 193 -9.36 5.45 7.38
N ASN A 194 -9.43 6.20 6.29
CA ASN A 194 -10.65 6.43 5.52
C ASN A 194 -10.49 5.78 4.15
N VAL A 195 -11.39 4.84 3.82
CA VAL A 195 -11.32 4.04 2.59
C VAL A 195 -12.36 4.53 1.59
N ASN A 196 -11.92 4.85 0.38
CA ASN A 196 -12.76 5.11 -0.77
C ASN A 196 -12.52 4.01 -1.81
N THR A 197 -13.54 3.17 -2.04
CA THR A 197 -13.53 2.11 -3.06
C THR A 197 -13.99 2.64 -4.41
N GLN A 198 -13.65 3.88 -4.72
CA GLN A 198 -13.96 4.58 -5.95
C GLN A 198 -12.69 5.25 -6.47
N ARG A 199 -12.65 5.48 -7.78
CA ARG A 199 -11.56 6.23 -8.40
C ARG A 199 -11.42 7.61 -7.79
N PHE A 200 -10.17 8.04 -7.65
CA PHE A 200 -9.89 9.45 -7.41
C PHE A 200 -10.22 10.25 -8.68
N THR A 201 -11.00 11.30 -8.54
CA THR A 201 -11.46 12.14 -9.65
C THR A 201 -11.14 13.61 -9.41
N GLY A 202 -11.31 14.45 -10.42
CA GLY A 202 -11.17 15.91 -10.28
C GLY A 202 -12.17 16.56 -9.29
N GLN A 203 -13.18 15.84 -8.82
CA GLN A 203 -14.11 16.27 -7.77
C GLN A 203 -13.67 15.80 -6.37
N SER A 204 -12.68 14.91 -6.29
CA SER A 204 -12.12 14.46 -5.02
C SER A 204 -11.31 15.57 -4.37
N LEU A 205 -11.43 15.69 -3.05
CA LEU A 205 -10.70 16.71 -2.32
C LEU A 205 -9.21 16.36 -2.27
N GLY A 206 -8.37 17.32 -2.62
CA GLY A 206 -6.93 17.26 -2.39
C GLY A 206 -6.56 17.48 -0.92
N GLY A 207 -5.28 17.41 -0.63
CA GLY A 207 -4.73 17.60 0.71
C GLY A 207 -3.28 18.07 0.68
N PRO A 208 -2.72 18.43 1.83
CA PRO A 208 -1.35 18.94 1.90
C PRO A 208 -0.31 17.88 1.53
N ILE A 209 -0.53 16.62 1.91
CA ILE A 209 0.39 15.52 1.63
C ILE A 209 -0.35 14.48 0.80
N MET A 210 0.09 14.30 -0.45
CA MET A 210 -0.52 13.36 -1.39
C MET A 210 0.54 12.43 -1.96
N ILE A 211 0.29 11.12 -1.85
CA ILE A 211 1.20 10.06 -2.27
C ILE A 211 0.52 9.24 -3.37
N CYS A 212 1.18 9.16 -4.51
CA CYS A 212 0.69 8.57 -5.75
C CYS A 212 1.34 7.22 -6.02
N GLY A 213 0.52 6.16 -6.13
CA GLY A 213 0.93 4.81 -6.50
C GLY A 213 0.16 4.25 -7.71
N PHE A 214 -0.38 5.11 -8.58
CA PHE A 214 -1.13 4.70 -9.78
C PHE A 214 -0.22 4.06 -10.84
N ASP A 215 -0.82 3.25 -11.70
CA ASP A 215 -0.17 2.59 -12.84
C ASP A 215 -0.43 3.28 -14.20
N ASN A 216 -1.25 4.34 -14.22
CA ASN A 216 -1.59 5.08 -15.44
C ASN A 216 -1.39 6.60 -15.26
N MET A 217 -1.06 7.28 -16.36
CA MET A 217 -0.69 8.70 -16.36
C MET A 217 -1.90 9.62 -16.21
N GLU A 218 -3.08 9.22 -16.67
CA GLU A 218 -4.28 10.05 -16.54
C GLU A 218 -4.69 10.23 -15.08
N ALA A 219 -4.69 9.13 -14.31
CA ALA A 219 -4.96 9.20 -12.87
C ALA A 219 -3.90 10.03 -12.12
N ARG A 220 -2.61 9.92 -12.51
CA ARG A 220 -1.53 10.75 -11.96
C ARG A 220 -1.76 12.24 -12.18
N LYS A 221 -2.15 12.64 -13.41
CA LYS A 221 -2.45 14.03 -13.76
C LYS A 221 -3.58 14.59 -12.90
N VAL A 222 -4.69 13.85 -12.78
CA VAL A 222 -5.84 14.26 -11.96
C VAL A 222 -5.44 14.41 -10.50
N PHE A 223 -4.66 13.47 -9.98
CA PHE A 223 -4.22 13.46 -8.58
C PHE A 223 -3.26 14.61 -8.28
N TYR A 224 -2.25 14.82 -9.14
CA TYR A 224 -1.35 15.96 -9.04
C TYR A 224 -2.08 17.31 -9.13
N GLN A 225 -3.02 17.46 -10.09
CA GLN A 225 -3.79 18.70 -10.22
C GLN A 225 -4.62 18.98 -8.96
N SER A 226 -5.18 17.96 -8.32
CA SER A 226 -5.91 18.12 -7.07
C SER A 226 -5.00 18.59 -5.93
N TRP A 227 -3.77 18.04 -5.84
CA TRP A 227 -2.77 18.51 -4.90
C TRP A 227 -2.34 19.96 -5.19
N LYS A 228 -2.06 20.29 -6.44
CA LYS A 228 -1.68 21.66 -6.85
C LYS A 228 -2.77 22.67 -6.53
N ASN A 229 -4.03 22.31 -6.75
CA ASN A 229 -5.17 23.16 -6.38
C ASN A 229 -5.23 23.39 -4.87
N TRP A 230 -5.07 22.34 -4.05
CA TRP A 230 -5.00 22.47 -2.60
C TRP A 230 -3.84 23.38 -2.18
N ARG A 231 -2.66 23.12 -2.69
CA ARG A 231 -1.43 23.88 -2.42
C ARG A 231 -1.63 25.39 -2.71
N ASN A 232 -2.37 25.74 -3.76
CA ASN A 232 -2.62 27.11 -4.14
C ASN A 232 -3.63 27.82 -3.23
N THR A 233 -4.36 27.10 -2.39
CA THR A 233 -5.36 27.63 -1.45
C THR A 233 -4.86 27.72 -0.01
N THR A 234 -3.72 27.08 0.30
CA THR A 234 -3.15 27.13 1.65
C THR A 234 -2.34 28.41 1.88
N ASP A 235 -2.34 28.90 3.12
CA ASP A 235 -1.52 30.05 3.54
C ASP A 235 -0.02 29.72 3.62
N ASP A 236 0.32 28.43 3.73
CA ASP A 236 1.70 27.95 3.87
C ASP A 236 1.94 26.74 2.97
N SER A 237 2.39 27.02 1.76
CA SER A 237 2.67 25.98 0.76
C SER A 237 3.89 25.10 1.12
N SER A 238 4.80 25.59 1.97
CA SER A 238 5.97 24.80 2.43
C SER A 238 5.57 23.52 3.20
N LYS A 239 4.33 23.44 3.68
CA LYS A 239 3.76 22.25 4.34
C LYS A 239 3.10 21.25 3.38
N CYS A 240 3.18 21.51 2.08
CA CYS A 240 2.63 20.64 1.06
C CYS A 240 3.72 19.76 0.45
N LEU A 241 3.40 18.47 0.29
CA LEU A 241 4.28 17.48 -0.33
C LEU A 241 3.48 16.60 -1.28
N PHE A 242 3.99 16.45 -2.49
CA PHE A 242 3.52 15.46 -3.46
C PHE A 242 4.61 14.43 -3.72
N ILE A 243 4.27 13.15 -3.66
CA ILE A 243 5.21 12.05 -3.97
C ILE A 243 4.58 11.17 -5.03
N ASP A 244 5.27 10.94 -6.14
CA ASP A 244 4.87 10.06 -7.23
C ASP A 244 5.84 8.89 -7.35
N GLY A 245 5.36 7.66 -7.10
CA GLY A 245 6.12 6.43 -7.25
C GLY A 245 5.83 5.76 -8.60
N ARG A 246 6.90 5.34 -9.30
CA ARG A 246 6.85 4.63 -10.58
C ARG A 246 7.72 3.40 -10.50
N LEU A 247 7.16 2.26 -10.85
CA LEU A 247 7.82 0.96 -10.77
C LEU A 247 7.62 0.21 -12.09
N ALA A 248 8.70 -0.20 -12.70
CA ALA A 248 8.73 -1.01 -13.91
C ALA A 248 9.72 -2.17 -13.71
N ALA A 249 9.21 -3.39 -13.59
CA ALA A 249 10.01 -4.60 -13.39
C ALA A 249 10.98 -4.48 -12.19
N GLU A 250 12.25 -4.23 -12.46
CA GLU A 250 13.35 -4.12 -11.49
C GLU A 250 13.98 -2.72 -11.42
N GLU A 251 13.26 -1.71 -11.93
CA GLU A 251 13.63 -0.31 -11.86
C GLU A 251 12.52 0.51 -11.20
N PHE A 252 12.87 1.49 -10.37
CA PHE A 252 11.90 2.45 -9.88
C PHE A 252 12.40 3.88 -9.93
N GLN A 253 11.42 4.79 -9.98
CA GLN A 253 11.61 6.23 -9.87
C GLN A 253 10.64 6.79 -8.82
N VAL A 254 11.13 7.64 -7.94
CA VAL A 254 10.31 8.41 -7.01
C VAL A 254 10.54 9.88 -7.27
N ILE A 255 9.47 10.60 -7.58
CA ILE A 255 9.49 12.04 -7.77
C ILE A 255 8.82 12.68 -6.56
N ALA A 256 9.50 13.64 -5.92
CA ALA A 256 8.95 14.36 -4.78
C ALA A 256 8.98 15.87 -5.04
N ILE A 257 7.86 16.53 -4.75
CA ILE A 257 7.67 17.96 -5.00
C ILE A 257 7.23 18.62 -3.71
N GLN A 258 8.05 19.53 -3.20
CA GLN A 258 7.69 20.38 -2.07
C GLN A 258 6.83 21.54 -2.58
N GLY A 259 5.84 21.96 -1.79
CA GLY A 259 4.85 22.91 -2.27
C GLY A 259 5.36 24.34 -2.46
N ASP A 260 6.55 24.68 -1.98
CA ASP A 260 7.24 25.94 -2.22
C ASP A 260 8.28 25.87 -3.36
N ASP A 261 8.48 24.70 -3.97
CA ASP A 261 9.39 24.51 -5.10
C ASP A 261 8.67 24.63 -6.45
N GLU A 262 8.51 25.85 -6.94
CA GLU A 262 7.93 26.15 -8.25
C GLU A 262 8.73 25.53 -9.42
N ARG A 263 10.06 25.37 -9.26
CA ARG A 263 10.91 24.77 -10.28
C ARG A 263 10.61 23.28 -10.42
N ALA A 264 10.52 22.57 -9.31
CA ALA A 264 10.18 21.15 -9.30
C ALA A 264 8.77 20.92 -9.90
N MET A 265 7.78 21.75 -9.56
CA MET A 265 6.44 21.67 -10.14
C MET A 265 6.47 21.83 -11.64
N LYS A 266 7.18 22.85 -12.13
CA LYS A 266 7.29 23.10 -13.58
C LYS A 266 7.97 21.94 -14.30
N LEU A 267 9.08 21.42 -13.75
CA LEU A 267 9.82 20.29 -14.32
C LEU A 267 8.94 19.03 -14.37
N TYR A 268 8.16 18.77 -13.31
CA TYR A 268 7.24 17.65 -13.28
C TYR A 268 6.14 17.77 -14.35
N GLU A 269 5.57 18.96 -14.54
CA GLU A 269 4.53 19.21 -15.52
C GLU A 269 5.03 19.09 -16.97
N GLU A 270 6.25 19.54 -17.24
CA GLU A 270 6.83 19.58 -18.59
C GLU A 270 7.44 18.24 -19.01
N GLU A 271 8.05 17.48 -18.08
CA GLU A 271 8.86 16.31 -18.43
C GLU A 271 8.28 15.00 -17.92
N TRP A 272 7.47 15.03 -16.84
CA TRP A 272 7.04 13.81 -16.14
C TRP A 272 5.53 13.50 -16.28
N LEU A 273 4.72 14.44 -16.77
CA LEU A 273 3.28 14.24 -17.04
C LEU A 273 3.00 14.04 -18.52
N PHE A 274 3.65 13.07 -19.14
CA PHE A 274 3.41 12.65 -20.52
C PHE A 274 2.04 11.93 -20.67
N SER A 275 1.64 11.56 -21.88
CA SER A 275 0.43 10.76 -22.13
C SER A 275 0.73 9.25 -22.03
N ASP A 276 -0.29 8.44 -21.72
CA ASP A 276 -0.14 6.98 -21.71
C ASP A 276 0.32 6.42 -23.08
N ALA A 277 0.02 7.16 -24.17
CA ALA A 277 0.48 6.79 -25.52
C ALA A 277 1.97 7.08 -25.77
N GLU A 278 2.58 7.95 -24.95
CA GLU A 278 4.02 8.26 -25.00
C GLU A 278 4.82 7.38 -24.02
N ALA A 279 4.14 6.63 -23.15
CA ALA A 279 4.78 5.66 -22.29
C ALA A 279 5.38 4.55 -23.16
N GLU A 280 6.68 4.29 -23.03
CA GLU A 280 7.31 3.13 -23.69
C GLU A 280 6.61 1.85 -23.23
N GLU A 281 6.19 1.02 -24.20
CA GLU A 281 5.73 -0.33 -23.91
C GLU A 281 6.91 -1.12 -23.34
N THR A 282 6.96 -1.24 -22.02
CA THR A 282 7.90 -2.13 -21.36
C THR A 282 7.59 -3.55 -21.79
N LEU A 283 8.58 -4.27 -22.34
CA LEU A 283 8.48 -5.69 -22.68
C LEU A 283 8.21 -6.49 -21.38
N CYS A 284 6.93 -6.73 -21.09
CA CYS A 284 6.48 -7.23 -19.81
C CYS A 284 6.30 -8.73 -19.80
N SER A 285 7.34 -9.48 -19.50
CA SER A 285 7.19 -10.80 -18.91
C SER A 285 6.85 -10.72 -17.40
N TYR A 286 7.29 -9.68 -16.69
CA TYR A 286 6.88 -9.38 -15.30
C TYR A 286 6.81 -7.86 -15.08
N LYS A 287 5.72 -7.43 -14.45
CA LYS A 287 5.43 -5.99 -14.26
C LYS A 287 6.09 -5.42 -13.02
N GLN A 288 6.18 -6.19 -11.95
CA GLN A 288 6.78 -5.77 -10.67
C GLN A 288 7.12 -6.98 -9.82
N THR A 289 8.16 -6.85 -9.01
CA THR A 289 8.54 -7.84 -8.00
C THR A 289 8.18 -7.34 -6.60
N THR A 290 7.90 -8.26 -5.68
CA THR A 290 7.55 -7.93 -4.28
C THR A 290 8.61 -7.06 -3.61
N PHE A 291 9.89 -7.41 -3.79
CA PHE A 291 10.98 -6.68 -3.14
C PHE A 291 11.14 -5.27 -3.71
N MET A 292 10.94 -5.06 -5.01
CA MET A 292 10.99 -3.74 -5.63
C MET A 292 9.81 -2.86 -5.17
N ALA A 293 8.62 -3.44 -5.09
CA ALA A 293 7.44 -2.75 -4.56
C ALA A 293 7.64 -2.31 -3.10
N ASN A 294 8.27 -3.16 -2.28
CA ASN A 294 8.64 -2.81 -0.91
C ASN A 294 9.72 -1.72 -0.85
N MET A 295 10.76 -1.84 -1.67
CA MET A 295 11.87 -0.87 -1.70
C MET A 295 11.39 0.53 -2.09
N ILE A 296 10.61 0.66 -3.17
CA ILE A 296 10.08 1.96 -3.58
C ILE A 296 9.15 2.54 -2.49
N GLY A 297 8.28 1.72 -1.90
CA GLY A 297 7.43 2.14 -0.78
C GLY A 297 8.25 2.66 0.41
N SER A 298 9.35 2.00 0.74
CA SER A 298 10.26 2.42 1.80
C SER A 298 10.95 3.75 1.48
N VAL A 299 11.38 3.97 0.23
CA VAL A 299 11.99 5.23 -0.22
C VAL A 299 10.97 6.37 -0.16
N MET A 300 9.73 6.16 -0.63
CA MET A 300 8.67 7.17 -0.57
C MET A 300 8.36 7.58 0.87
N VAL A 301 8.26 6.62 1.79
CA VAL A 301 8.05 6.91 3.20
C VAL A 301 9.26 7.60 3.84
N ASN A 302 10.49 7.24 3.46
CA ASN A 302 11.68 7.94 3.92
C ASN A 302 11.70 9.41 3.48
N ILE A 303 11.34 9.70 2.23
CA ILE A 303 11.21 11.08 1.72
C ILE A 303 10.16 11.85 2.53
N PHE A 304 9.00 11.25 2.79
CA PHE A 304 7.97 11.83 3.65
C PHE A 304 8.49 12.13 5.07
N VAL A 305 9.23 11.19 5.68
CA VAL A 305 9.85 11.39 7.00
C VAL A 305 10.85 12.54 6.99
N ASN A 306 11.69 12.63 5.97
CA ASN A 306 12.67 13.71 5.84
C ASN A 306 11.97 15.07 5.69
N PHE A 307 10.91 15.13 4.89
CA PHE A 307 10.11 16.34 4.75
C PHE A 307 9.53 16.79 6.10
N VAL A 308 8.92 15.89 6.86
CA VAL A 308 8.36 16.23 8.18
C VAL A 308 9.46 16.57 9.19
N ALA A 309 10.62 15.90 9.11
CA ALA A 309 11.76 16.20 9.98
C ALA A 309 12.29 17.62 9.76
N ASN A 310 12.28 18.12 8.52
CA ASN A 310 12.73 19.47 8.18
C ASN A 310 11.80 20.55 8.77
N GLU A 311 10.53 20.26 8.95
CA GLU A 311 9.63 21.16 9.68
C GLU A 311 10.01 21.28 11.17
N CYS A 312 10.58 20.22 11.75
CA CYS A 312 10.96 20.17 13.16
C CYS A 312 12.35 20.77 13.41
N ASP A 313 13.27 20.56 12.47
CA ASP A 313 14.67 21.05 12.57
C ASP A 313 15.12 21.62 11.22
N PRO A 314 14.80 22.90 10.95
CA PRO A 314 15.19 23.56 9.70
C PRO A 314 16.68 23.93 9.66
N VAL A 315 17.41 23.82 10.78
CA VAL A 315 18.84 24.20 10.85
C VAL A 315 19.71 23.09 10.24
N PHE A 316 19.30 21.83 10.40
CA PHE A 316 19.98 20.66 9.84
C PHE A 316 19.03 19.89 8.92
N PRO A 317 18.69 20.47 7.74
CA PRO A 317 17.71 19.87 6.85
C PRO A 317 18.21 18.55 6.28
N ARG A 318 17.28 17.60 6.14
CA ARG A 318 17.49 16.33 5.46
C ARG A 318 17.15 16.49 3.99
N ASP A 319 17.77 15.69 3.14
CA ASP A 319 17.50 15.71 1.72
C ASP A 319 16.07 15.22 1.41
N VAL A 320 15.36 15.99 0.60
CA VAL A 320 14.08 15.66 -0.04
C VAL A 320 14.30 15.80 -1.54
N PRO A 321 14.90 14.78 -2.19
CA PRO A 321 15.30 14.89 -3.59
C PRO A 321 14.08 14.97 -4.52
N PHE A 322 14.20 15.76 -5.60
CA PHE A 322 13.20 15.82 -6.65
C PHE A 322 13.03 14.46 -7.32
N LEU A 323 14.13 13.80 -7.68
CA LEU A 323 14.11 12.50 -8.34
C LEU A 323 15.04 11.51 -7.61
N THR A 324 14.50 10.35 -7.31
CA THR A 324 15.26 9.18 -6.84
C THR A 324 15.04 8.02 -7.81
N THR A 325 16.13 7.49 -8.34
CA THR A 325 16.13 6.35 -9.27
C THR A 325 16.90 5.18 -8.67
N TYR A 326 16.39 3.97 -8.85
CA TYR A 326 17.07 2.73 -8.51
C TYR A 326 16.88 1.68 -9.60
N ASP A 327 17.97 1.03 -9.99
CA ASP A 327 18.04 -0.11 -10.91
C ASP A 327 18.59 -1.32 -10.15
N ALA A 328 17.79 -2.38 -10.02
CA ALA A 328 18.16 -3.55 -9.23
C ALA A 328 19.20 -4.44 -9.93
N THR A 329 19.25 -4.42 -11.25
CA THR A 329 20.18 -5.28 -12.01
C THR A 329 21.64 -4.82 -11.85
N THR A 330 21.83 -3.53 -11.75
CA THR A 330 23.15 -2.89 -11.55
C THR A 330 23.38 -2.42 -10.12
N MET A 331 22.39 -2.51 -9.23
CA MET A 331 22.41 -1.93 -7.87
C MET A 331 22.70 -0.42 -7.89
N TYR A 332 22.31 0.25 -8.98
CA TYR A 332 22.54 1.69 -9.14
C TYR A 332 21.46 2.49 -8.42
N TYR A 333 21.90 3.41 -7.58
CA TYR A 333 21.03 4.33 -6.85
C TYR A 333 21.47 5.76 -7.09
N LYS A 334 20.55 6.62 -7.54
CA LYS A 334 20.80 8.02 -7.84
C LYS A 334 19.72 8.91 -7.23
N VAL A 335 20.16 10.06 -6.72
CA VAL A 335 19.26 11.15 -6.28
C VAL A 335 19.62 12.44 -7.01
N GLU A 336 18.60 13.21 -7.36
CA GLU A 336 18.70 14.54 -7.98
C GLU A 336 17.89 15.54 -7.15
N MET A 337 18.56 16.67 -6.78
CA MET A 337 17.93 17.72 -5.99
C MET A 337 17.18 18.72 -6.87
#